data_b9f5d8c9ae0df2a65dfad5687819b9d7
#
_entry.id   b9f5d8c9ae0df2a65dfad5687819b9d7
#
_cell.length_a   1.000
_cell.length_b   1.000
_cell.length_c   1.000
_cell.angle_alpha   90.00
_cell.angle_beta   90.00
_cell.angle_gamma   90.00
#
_symmetry.space_group_name_H-M   'P 1'
#
loop_
_entity.id
_entity.type
_entity.pdbx_description
1 polymer ?
#
loop_
_entity_poly.entity_id
_entity_poly.type
_entity_poly.pdbx_seq_one_letter_code
_entity_poly.pdbx_strand_id
1 'polypeptide(L)'
;MKCRSILYYPCVRLTFIVLCGILAFAVQVSAQAKTSKDMTIAGDTGLKWVNTGLTVVAGDTVLLEATGEVDVGGSYGAHGPEGTTNFSEQPAGYYPLETKMRYGLAGRITLGSGRRFQATQTWVYGEAKEVKVKRSGILWLTVNDDAPEGNEGAFDVKITIIKPAPKTNR
;
A
#
# COMPACT_ATOMS: atom_id res chain seq x y z
N MET A 1 6.92 62.94 80.95
CA MET A 1 7.74 62.05 80.16
C MET A 1 6.91 61.28 79.23
N LYS A 2 6.92 61.48 77.89
CA LYS A 2 6.01 60.93 76.90
C LYS A 2 6.61 59.66 76.30
N CYS A 3 5.94 58.54 76.46
CA CYS A 3 6.31 57.30 75.83
C CYS A 3 5.67 57.28 74.41
N ARG A 4 6.49 57.16 73.36
CA ARG A 4 6.00 57.04 72.00
C ARG A 4 5.97 55.56 71.63
N SER A 5 4.74 55.05 71.36
CA SER A 5 4.49 53.75 70.85
C SER A 5 4.74 53.73 69.32
N ILE A 6 5.65 52.88 68.89
CA ILE A 6 5.95 52.64 67.47
C ILE A 6 5.01 51.53 66.95
N LEU A 7 4.10 51.90 66.04
CA LEU A 7 3.26 50.93 65.32
C LEU A 7 4.08 50.20 64.27
N TYR A 8 4.22 48.91 64.42
CA TYR A 8 4.75 48.03 63.35
C TYR A 8 3.59 47.64 62.41
N TYR A 9 3.69 48.05 61.16
CA TYR A 9 2.82 47.51 60.08
C TYR A 9 3.45 46.24 59.50
N PRO A 10 2.73 45.13 59.46
CA PRO A 10 3.22 43.95 58.75
C PRO A 10 3.04 44.16 57.22
N CYS A 11 4.14 44.14 56.53
CA CYS A 11 4.19 44.17 55.07
C CYS A 11 3.68 42.83 54.50
N VAL A 12 2.42 42.81 54.06
CA VAL A 12 1.84 41.65 53.39
C VAL A 12 2.46 41.60 51.98
N ARG A 13 3.42 40.71 51.80
CA ARG A 13 3.95 40.38 50.44
C ARG A 13 2.92 39.54 49.71
N LEU A 14 2.22 40.18 48.79
CA LEU A 14 1.31 39.50 47.85
C LEU A 14 2.18 38.78 46.79
N THR A 15 2.41 37.48 46.95
CA THR A 15 3.12 36.65 45.98
C THR A 15 2.13 36.29 44.86
N PHE A 16 2.19 36.99 43.73
CA PHE A 16 1.47 36.60 42.52
C PHE A 16 2.13 35.34 41.96
N ILE A 17 1.46 34.19 42.17
CA ILE A 17 1.78 32.95 41.47
C ILE A 17 1.15 33.08 40.09
N VAL A 18 1.97 33.44 39.10
CA VAL A 18 1.60 33.33 37.65
C VAL A 18 1.62 31.86 37.29
N LEU A 19 0.46 31.23 37.34
CA LEU A 19 0.26 29.86 36.84
C LEU A 19 0.28 29.89 35.30
N CYS A 20 1.47 29.74 34.70
CA CYS A 20 1.65 29.63 33.27
C CYS A 20 1.12 28.25 32.83
N GLY A 21 -0.16 28.18 32.51
CA GLY A 21 -0.80 26.97 31.95
C GLY A 21 -0.23 26.69 30.54
N ILE A 22 0.79 25.84 30.45
CA ILE A 22 1.24 25.29 29.16
C ILE A 22 0.12 24.35 28.69
N LEU A 23 -0.78 24.83 27.81
CA LEU A 23 -1.66 23.96 27.04
C LEU A 23 -0.77 23.14 26.07
N ALA A 24 -0.36 21.98 26.50
CA ALA A 24 0.23 20.99 25.61
C ALA A 24 -0.88 20.49 24.67
N PHE A 25 -0.95 21.06 23.46
CA PHE A 25 -1.71 20.48 22.37
C PHE A 25 -1.05 19.14 22.01
N ALA A 26 -1.56 18.05 22.56
CA ALA A 26 -1.21 16.71 22.10
C ALA A 26 -1.75 16.55 20.67
N VAL A 27 -0.86 16.71 19.68
CA VAL A 27 -1.15 16.33 18.29
C VAL A 27 -1.31 14.82 18.29
N GLN A 28 -2.54 14.34 18.32
CA GLN A 28 -2.82 12.92 18.12
C GLN A 28 -2.52 12.56 16.67
N VAL A 29 -1.33 12.04 16.43
CA VAL A 29 -1.03 11.37 15.17
C VAL A 29 -1.81 10.07 15.16
N SER A 30 -2.96 10.07 14.51
CA SER A 30 -3.73 8.85 14.29
C SER A 30 -2.94 7.97 13.33
N ALA A 31 -2.42 6.84 13.83
CA ALA A 31 -1.75 5.86 12.99
C ALA A 31 -2.74 5.30 11.96
N GLN A 32 -2.37 5.34 10.68
CA GLN A 32 -3.18 4.71 9.63
C GLN A 32 -3.23 3.19 9.85
N ALA A 33 -4.44 2.62 9.83
CA ALA A 33 -4.62 1.18 9.92
C ALA A 33 -3.99 0.50 8.69
N LYS A 34 -3.18 -0.54 8.94
CA LYS A 34 -2.49 -1.33 7.91
C LYS A 34 -2.85 -2.80 8.08
N THR A 35 -3.05 -3.49 6.97
CA THR A 35 -3.21 -4.94 6.91
C THR A 35 -2.20 -5.48 5.92
N SER A 36 -1.40 -6.49 6.32
CA SER A 36 -0.41 -7.11 5.44
C SER A 36 -0.69 -8.59 5.26
N LYS A 37 -0.33 -9.11 4.08
CA LYS A 37 -0.38 -10.53 3.72
C LYS A 37 0.80 -10.87 2.83
N ASP A 38 1.47 -11.97 3.14
CA ASP A 38 2.50 -12.55 2.29
C ASP A 38 1.89 -13.69 1.47
N MET A 39 2.33 -13.83 0.21
CA MET A 39 1.93 -14.91 -0.67
C MET A 39 2.94 -15.10 -1.80
N THR A 40 2.97 -16.31 -2.36
CA THR A 40 3.79 -16.66 -3.52
C THR A 40 2.91 -16.73 -4.75
N ILE A 41 3.36 -16.13 -5.86
CA ILE A 41 2.73 -16.16 -7.18
C ILE A 41 3.63 -16.99 -8.09
N ALA A 42 3.20 -18.20 -8.40
CA ALA A 42 3.96 -19.11 -9.26
C ALA A 42 4.06 -18.60 -10.71
N GLY A 43 5.14 -18.93 -11.40
CA GLY A 43 5.42 -18.48 -12.75
C GLY A 43 4.37 -18.89 -13.77
N ASP A 44 3.74 -20.07 -13.56
CA ASP A 44 2.73 -20.65 -14.45
C ASP A 44 1.30 -20.07 -14.29
N THR A 45 1.13 -19.02 -13.50
CA THR A 45 -0.19 -18.42 -13.24
C THR A 45 -0.79 -17.72 -14.46
N GLY A 46 -0.05 -16.88 -15.15
CA GLY A 46 -0.43 -16.20 -16.38
C GLY A 46 -1.90 -15.73 -16.40
N LEU A 47 -2.69 -16.30 -17.31
CA LEU A 47 -4.12 -15.96 -17.44
C LEU A 47 -4.98 -16.42 -16.25
N LYS A 48 -4.46 -17.29 -15.38
CA LYS A 48 -5.12 -17.79 -14.18
C LYS A 48 -4.87 -16.86 -12.99
N TRP A 49 -5.53 -15.74 -12.93
CA TRP A 49 -5.38 -14.78 -11.84
C TRP A 49 -5.59 -15.42 -10.46
N VAL A 50 -4.65 -15.21 -9.56
CA VAL A 50 -4.67 -15.69 -8.18
C VAL A 50 -5.46 -14.75 -7.30
N ASN A 51 -6.50 -15.26 -6.65
CA ASN A 51 -7.26 -14.47 -5.67
C ASN A 51 -6.43 -14.29 -4.39
N THR A 52 -6.11 -13.06 -4.02
CA THR A 52 -5.35 -12.79 -2.79
C THR A 52 -6.18 -13.00 -1.52
N GLY A 53 -7.50 -13.10 -1.61
CA GLY A 53 -8.41 -13.10 -0.46
C GLY A 53 -8.55 -11.74 0.22
N LEU A 54 -7.94 -10.70 -0.32
CA LEU A 54 -7.99 -9.35 0.24
C LEU A 54 -9.06 -8.51 -0.46
N THR A 55 -9.93 -7.92 0.35
CA THR A 55 -10.90 -6.91 -0.10
C THR A 55 -10.31 -5.53 0.15
N VAL A 56 -10.35 -4.68 -0.86
CA VAL A 56 -9.92 -3.29 -0.82
C VAL A 56 -11.11 -2.35 -0.97
N VAL A 57 -11.04 -1.18 -0.36
CA VAL A 57 -12.08 -0.16 -0.40
C VAL A 57 -11.56 1.08 -1.13
N ALA A 58 -12.43 1.79 -1.85
CA ALA A 58 -12.06 3.03 -2.51
C ALA A 58 -11.42 4.02 -1.51
N GLY A 59 -10.25 4.55 -1.88
CA GLY A 59 -9.42 5.40 -1.01
C GLY A 59 -8.30 4.65 -0.28
N ASP A 60 -8.34 3.31 -0.18
CA ASP A 60 -7.20 2.51 0.29
C ASP A 60 -5.99 2.71 -0.63
N THR A 61 -4.82 2.41 -0.10
CA THR A 61 -3.60 2.27 -0.88
C THR A 61 -3.13 0.82 -0.78
N VAL A 62 -2.87 0.18 -1.92
CA VAL A 62 -2.23 -1.13 -2.02
C VAL A 62 -0.75 -0.89 -2.30
N LEU A 63 0.11 -1.33 -1.40
CA LEU A 63 1.56 -1.38 -1.58
C LEU A 63 1.96 -2.82 -1.80
N LEU A 64 2.75 -3.09 -2.85
CA LEU A 64 3.36 -4.37 -3.15
C LEU A 64 4.87 -4.27 -2.94
N GLU A 65 5.43 -5.25 -2.22
CA GLU A 65 6.86 -5.50 -2.12
C GLU A 65 7.07 -6.92 -2.64
N ALA A 66 7.78 -7.07 -3.76
CA ALA A 66 7.93 -8.36 -4.43
C ALA A 66 9.39 -8.64 -4.73
N THR A 67 9.77 -9.93 -4.60
CA THR A 67 11.10 -10.48 -4.89
C THR A 67 10.94 -11.81 -5.61
N GLY A 68 12.06 -12.43 -5.99
CA GLY A 68 12.07 -13.70 -6.73
C GLY A 68 12.17 -13.49 -8.22
N GLU A 69 12.18 -14.59 -8.95
CA GLU A 69 12.34 -14.61 -10.42
C GLU A 69 11.40 -15.66 -11.00
N VAL A 70 10.92 -15.40 -12.20
CA VAL A 70 10.17 -16.32 -13.05
C VAL A 70 10.96 -16.51 -14.33
N ASP A 71 11.36 -17.74 -14.63
CA ASP A 71 11.95 -18.13 -15.90
C ASP A 71 10.84 -18.51 -16.88
N VAL A 72 10.69 -17.74 -17.92
CA VAL A 72 9.68 -17.94 -18.97
C VAL A 72 10.23 -18.80 -20.13
N GLY A 73 11.43 -19.31 -19.96
CA GLY A 73 12.07 -20.25 -20.88
C GLY A 73 12.59 -19.62 -22.17
N GLY A 74 13.18 -20.49 -22.99
CA GLY A 74 13.68 -20.13 -24.31
C GLY A 74 14.74 -19.04 -24.31
N SER A 75 14.62 -18.10 -25.23
CA SER A 75 15.52 -16.95 -25.33
C SER A 75 15.14 -15.77 -24.41
N TYR A 76 14.02 -15.88 -23.72
CA TYR A 76 13.51 -14.80 -22.86
C TYR A 76 14.09 -14.87 -21.45
N GLY A 77 14.34 -16.10 -20.91
CA GLY A 77 15.01 -16.32 -19.64
C GLY A 77 14.22 -15.87 -18.41
N ALA A 78 14.96 -15.59 -17.33
CA ALA A 78 14.39 -15.23 -16.03
C ALA A 78 14.16 -13.72 -15.89
N HIS A 79 13.04 -13.35 -15.25
CA HIS A 79 12.64 -11.97 -15.01
C HIS A 79 12.22 -11.77 -13.56
N GLY A 80 12.60 -10.63 -12.97
CA GLY A 80 12.11 -10.19 -11.68
C GLY A 80 10.68 -9.64 -11.73
N PRO A 81 10.10 -9.26 -10.58
CA PRO A 81 8.72 -8.76 -10.51
C PRO A 81 8.46 -7.51 -11.33
N GLU A 82 9.48 -6.72 -11.64
CA GLU A 82 9.38 -5.54 -12.50
C GLU A 82 9.03 -5.91 -13.95
N GLY A 83 9.36 -7.13 -14.38
CA GLY A 83 9.21 -7.54 -15.75
C GLY A 83 10.21 -6.88 -16.68
N THR A 84 9.92 -6.91 -17.99
CA THR A 84 10.81 -6.34 -19.00
C THR A 84 10.05 -5.58 -20.08
N THR A 85 10.72 -4.58 -20.67
CA THR A 85 10.32 -3.93 -21.92
C THR A 85 11.14 -4.43 -23.11
N ASN A 86 12.18 -5.23 -22.85
CA ASN A 86 13.07 -5.78 -23.86
C ASN A 86 12.50 -7.11 -24.39
N PHE A 87 11.65 -7.02 -25.39
CA PHE A 87 11.11 -8.17 -26.12
C PHE A 87 11.15 -7.88 -27.60
N SER A 88 11.49 -8.91 -28.39
CA SER A 88 11.38 -8.83 -29.86
C SER A 88 9.92 -8.55 -30.23
N GLU A 89 9.69 -7.83 -31.34
CA GLU A 89 8.37 -7.49 -31.86
C GLU A 89 7.58 -8.76 -32.26
N GLN A 90 7.18 -9.55 -31.28
CA GLN A 90 6.19 -10.59 -31.49
C GLN A 90 4.82 -9.92 -31.49
N PRO A 91 3.87 -10.34 -32.35
CA PRO A 91 2.51 -9.86 -32.27
C PRO A 91 2.01 -10.08 -30.85
N ALA A 92 1.30 -9.09 -30.30
CA ALA A 92 0.78 -9.14 -28.95
C ALA A 92 0.01 -10.46 -28.75
N GLY A 93 0.57 -11.35 -27.93
CA GLY A 93 -0.16 -12.49 -27.41
C GLY A 93 -1.30 -12.02 -26.52
N TYR A 94 -2.08 -12.95 -26.01
CA TYR A 94 -3.18 -12.63 -25.08
C TYR A 94 -2.64 -12.45 -23.65
N TYR A 95 -1.79 -11.43 -23.43
CA TYR A 95 -1.29 -11.11 -22.11
C TYR A 95 -2.44 -10.81 -21.13
N PRO A 96 -2.30 -11.16 -19.85
CA PRO A 96 -3.27 -10.76 -18.81
C PRO A 96 -3.53 -9.24 -18.80
N LEU A 97 -2.49 -8.45 -19.06
CA LEU A 97 -2.55 -7.01 -19.29
C LEU A 97 -1.76 -6.66 -20.56
N GLU A 98 -2.41 -6.00 -21.50
CA GLU A 98 -1.75 -5.38 -22.65
C GLU A 98 -0.96 -4.16 -22.16
N THR A 99 0.28 -4.36 -21.80
CA THR A 99 1.18 -3.35 -21.26
C THR A 99 2.56 -3.51 -21.88
N LYS A 100 3.39 -2.50 -21.73
CA LYS A 100 4.80 -2.55 -22.13
C LYS A 100 5.67 -3.44 -21.24
N MET A 101 5.20 -3.76 -20.02
CA MET A 101 5.92 -4.58 -19.05
C MET A 101 5.40 -6.01 -19.11
N ARG A 102 6.18 -6.91 -19.69
CA ARG A 102 5.89 -8.35 -19.79
C ARG A 102 6.66 -9.13 -18.74
N TYR A 103 6.21 -10.34 -18.44
CA TYR A 103 6.83 -11.31 -17.53
C TYR A 103 6.99 -10.84 -16.09
N GLY A 104 6.45 -9.66 -15.75
CA GLY A 104 6.46 -9.14 -14.40
C GLY A 104 5.17 -9.44 -13.64
N LEU A 105 5.17 -9.06 -12.37
CA LEU A 105 3.99 -9.16 -11.50
C LEU A 105 2.92 -8.15 -11.96
N ALA A 106 1.70 -8.65 -12.14
CA ALA A 106 0.53 -7.86 -12.50
C ALA A 106 -0.54 -7.93 -11.41
N GLY A 107 -1.26 -6.82 -11.22
CA GLY A 107 -2.35 -6.71 -10.27
C GLY A 107 -3.64 -6.22 -10.93
N ARG A 108 -4.78 -6.69 -10.40
CA ARG A 108 -6.10 -6.14 -10.72
C ARG A 108 -7.03 -6.09 -9.52
N ILE A 109 -7.98 -5.16 -9.56
CA ILE A 109 -9.10 -5.09 -8.62
C ILE A 109 -10.37 -5.37 -9.41
N THR A 110 -11.22 -6.29 -8.91
CA THR A 110 -12.46 -6.67 -9.57
C THR A 110 -13.69 -6.44 -8.69
N LEU A 111 -14.82 -6.10 -9.30
CA LEU A 111 -16.12 -6.12 -8.63
C LEU A 111 -16.61 -7.57 -8.56
N GLY A 112 -16.82 -8.08 -7.33
CA GLY A 112 -17.38 -9.43 -7.11
C GLY A 112 -16.42 -10.57 -7.42
N SER A 113 -16.92 -11.81 -7.22
CA SER A 113 -16.18 -13.06 -7.37
C SER A 113 -16.78 -14.01 -8.43
N GLY A 114 -17.75 -13.57 -9.23
CA GLY A 114 -18.46 -14.41 -10.18
C GLY A 114 -17.84 -14.44 -11.59
N ARG A 115 -18.44 -15.22 -12.50
CA ARG A 115 -17.98 -15.41 -13.91
C ARG A 115 -17.90 -14.10 -14.73
N ARG A 116 -18.46 -13.00 -14.26
CA ARG A 116 -18.41 -11.68 -14.91
C ARG A 116 -17.53 -10.76 -14.08
N PHE A 117 -16.23 -11.06 -14.04
CA PHE A 117 -15.26 -10.16 -13.45
C PHE A 117 -15.11 -8.92 -14.34
N GLN A 118 -15.52 -7.79 -13.86
CA GLN A 118 -15.12 -6.55 -14.46
C GLN A 118 -13.94 -6.02 -13.65
N ALA A 119 -12.75 -6.01 -14.26
CA ALA A 119 -11.62 -5.32 -13.69
C ALA A 119 -11.94 -3.81 -13.63
N THR A 120 -11.84 -3.22 -12.45
CA THR A 120 -12.08 -1.79 -12.23
C THR A 120 -10.78 -1.01 -12.22
N GLN A 121 -9.66 -1.70 -12.01
CA GLN A 121 -8.32 -1.16 -11.98
C GLN A 121 -7.31 -2.28 -12.24
N THR A 122 -6.31 -2.00 -13.07
CA THR A 122 -5.21 -2.90 -13.41
C THR A 122 -3.90 -2.14 -13.42
N TRP A 123 -2.79 -2.83 -13.12
CA TRP A 123 -1.43 -2.29 -13.19
C TRP A 123 -0.40 -3.41 -13.24
N VAL A 124 0.84 -3.08 -13.61
CA VAL A 124 2.01 -3.95 -13.48
C VAL A 124 2.98 -3.36 -12.45
N TYR A 125 3.67 -4.23 -11.71
CA TYR A 125 4.57 -3.86 -10.61
C TYR A 125 5.72 -2.95 -11.07
N GLY A 126 6.27 -3.19 -12.26
CA GLY A 126 7.32 -2.36 -12.84
C GLY A 126 6.90 -0.92 -13.14
N GLU A 127 5.58 -0.66 -13.31
CA GLU A 127 5.03 0.69 -13.49
C GLU A 127 4.61 1.33 -12.16
N ALA A 128 4.04 0.53 -11.24
CA ALA A 128 3.56 1.04 -9.96
C ALA A 128 3.61 -0.02 -8.85
N LYS A 129 4.46 0.21 -7.86
CA LYS A 129 4.53 -0.60 -6.62
C LYS A 129 3.47 -0.19 -5.59
N GLU A 130 3.00 1.04 -5.68
CA GLU A 130 1.95 1.61 -4.83
C GLU A 130 0.78 2.09 -5.69
N VAL A 131 -0.41 1.63 -5.37
CA VAL A 131 -1.62 1.90 -6.15
C VAL A 131 -2.74 2.39 -5.26
N LYS A 132 -3.26 3.58 -5.55
CA LYS A 132 -4.46 4.09 -4.88
C LYS A 132 -5.71 3.44 -5.46
N VAL A 133 -6.52 2.85 -4.59
CA VAL A 133 -7.75 2.14 -4.95
C VAL A 133 -8.83 3.15 -5.35
N LYS A 134 -9.27 3.08 -6.61
CA LYS A 134 -10.32 3.96 -7.16
C LYS A 134 -11.73 3.44 -6.89
N ARG A 135 -11.90 2.11 -6.84
CA ARG A 135 -13.17 1.42 -6.60
C ARG A 135 -12.95 0.21 -5.71
N SER A 136 -13.85 -0.02 -4.76
CA SER A 136 -13.80 -1.18 -3.87
C SER A 136 -13.92 -2.49 -4.65
N GLY A 137 -13.27 -3.54 -4.16
CA GLY A 137 -13.28 -4.82 -4.83
C GLY A 137 -12.33 -5.85 -4.21
N ILE A 138 -12.12 -6.94 -4.94
CA ILE A 138 -11.18 -8.00 -4.55
C ILE A 138 -9.89 -7.82 -5.34
N LEU A 139 -8.76 -7.94 -4.64
CA LEU A 139 -7.42 -7.89 -5.21
C LEU A 139 -7.01 -9.26 -5.75
N TRP A 140 -6.46 -9.26 -6.98
CA TRP A 140 -5.91 -10.43 -7.66
C TRP A 140 -4.52 -10.11 -8.19
N LEU A 141 -3.65 -11.11 -8.19
CA LEU A 141 -2.29 -11.02 -8.73
C LEU A 141 -2.04 -12.14 -9.75
N THR A 142 -1.08 -11.92 -10.66
CA THR A 142 -0.61 -12.92 -11.62
C THR A 142 0.75 -12.53 -12.18
N VAL A 143 1.39 -13.43 -12.91
CA VAL A 143 2.50 -13.10 -13.83
C VAL A 143 1.89 -12.58 -15.14
N ASN A 144 2.41 -11.49 -15.69
CA ASN A 144 1.93 -10.94 -16.96
C ASN A 144 2.58 -11.67 -18.15
N ASP A 145 2.16 -12.91 -18.35
CA ASP A 145 2.61 -13.77 -19.43
C ASP A 145 1.43 -14.36 -20.19
N ASP A 146 1.53 -14.48 -21.50
CA ASP A 146 0.51 -15.02 -22.41
C ASP A 146 0.67 -16.53 -22.62
N ALA A 147 1.83 -17.10 -22.33
CA ALA A 147 2.14 -18.53 -22.48
C ALA A 147 2.81 -19.09 -21.21
N PRO A 148 2.10 -19.10 -20.07
CA PRO A 148 2.72 -19.40 -18.78
C PRO A 148 3.02 -20.89 -18.56
N GLU A 149 2.56 -21.78 -19.46
CA GLU A 149 2.78 -23.21 -19.36
C GLU A 149 4.30 -23.53 -19.48
N GLY A 150 4.85 -24.13 -18.42
CA GLY A 150 6.28 -24.48 -18.35
C GLY A 150 7.17 -23.39 -17.77
N ASN A 151 6.61 -22.26 -17.34
CA ASN A 151 7.38 -21.28 -16.57
C ASN A 151 7.80 -21.88 -15.22
N GLU A 152 9.03 -21.59 -14.82
CA GLU A 152 9.58 -22.01 -13.54
C GLU A 152 9.76 -20.81 -12.60
N GLY A 153 9.89 -21.09 -11.29
CA GLY A 153 10.07 -20.05 -10.28
C GLY A 153 8.79 -19.37 -9.83
N ALA A 154 8.94 -18.29 -9.07
CA ALA A 154 7.83 -17.57 -8.48
C ALA A 154 8.23 -16.17 -8.01
N PHE A 155 7.23 -15.32 -7.79
CA PHE A 155 7.39 -14.07 -7.02
C PHE A 155 6.88 -14.25 -5.60
N ASP A 156 7.70 -13.93 -4.61
CA ASP A 156 7.28 -13.76 -3.22
C ASP A 156 6.82 -12.33 -3.03
N VAL A 157 5.55 -12.17 -2.66
CA VAL A 157 4.87 -10.86 -2.63
C VAL A 157 4.33 -10.58 -1.24
N LYS A 158 4.76 -9.47 -0.67
CA LYS A 158 4.13 -8.87 0.50
C LYS A 158 3.17 -7.77 0.06
N ILE A 159 1.91 -7.95 0.38
CA ILE A 159 0.83 -7.02 0.08
C ILE A 159 0.52 -6.25 1.36
N THR A 160 0.56 -4.92 1.31
CA THR A 160 0.12 -4.06 2.43
C THR A 160 -1.02 -3.17 1.98
N ILE A 161 -2.17 -3.26 2.67
CA ILE A 161 -3.30 -2.36 2.48
C ILE A 161 -3.23 -1.29 3.55
N ILE A 162 -3.16 -0.03 3.13
CA ILE A 162 -3.11 1.15 4.00
C ILE A 162 -4.44 1.88 3.88
N LYS A 163 -5.14 2.02 5.02
CA LYS A 163 -6.41 2.76 5.06
C LYS A 163 -6.17 4.26 5.00
N PRO A 164 -7.06 5.04 4.37
CA PRO A 164 -6.95 6.50 4.41
C PRO A 164 -6.99 7.02 5.86
N ALA A 165 -6.30 8.12 6.11
CA ALA A 165 -6.39 8.78 7.42
C ALA A 165 -7.84 9.17 7.72
N PRO A 166 -8.29 9.07 8.98
CA PRO A 166 -9.61 9.55 9.37
C PRO A 166 -9.78 11.02 8.97
N LYS A 167 -10.93 11.34 8.36
CA LYS A 167 -11.25 12.75 8.07
C LYS A 167 -11.46 13.45 9.41
N THR A 168 -10.60 14.39 9.74
CA THR A 168 -10.84 15.31 10.86
C THR A 168 -11.98 16.24 10.43
N ASN A 169 -13.16 16.04 10.98
CA ASN A 169 -14.24 17.01 10.81
C ASN A 169 -13.80 18.29 11.53
N ARG A 170 -13.55 19.34 10.78
CA ARG A 170 -13.39 20.71 11.28
C ARG A 170 -14.75 21.36 11.36
#